data_4a072e8626558d6e79b82b8aa3a3a4d5
#
_entry.id   4a072e8626558d6e79b82b8aa3a3a4d5
#
_cell.length_a   1.000
_cell.length_b   1.000
_cell.length_c   1.000
_cell.angle_alpha   90.00
_cell.angle_beta   90.00
_cell.angle_gamma   90.00
#
_symmetry.space_group_name_H-M   'P 1'
#
loop_
_entity.id
_entity.type
_entity.pdbx_description
1 polymer ?
#
loop_
_entity_poly.entity_id
_entity_poly.type
_entity_poly.pdbx_seq_one_letter_code
_entity_poly.pdbx_strand_id
1 'polypeptide(L)'
;MKHVNVGLFVPHNGCPHQCTFCNQRAISGQSKQVTPSDVDEAVKIAMNNPDSRGGEIAFFGGSFTAIDRDVMVGLLKSAYKYVENGSFKGIRCSTRPDAIDDEICRILKLYGVTAVELGAQSMSDEVLRLNRRGHTSQDVINASEMLKSYGFELGLQMMTGLYGSTDEDSIETAKKIIALKPATVRIYPTVVLENTELAELYKSGKYQPETVDSAAELCAKLLLMFNEADITVIRTGLHSGGGVEGEYLAGAYHPAFKELCEGKIYINKAIEYIKENKISQGKIIIYVARDAISKMTGQKRC
;
A
#
# COMPACT_ATOMS: atom_id res chain seq x y z
N MET A 1 16.35 -14.04 1.74
CA MET A 1 16.16 -13.59 3.14
C MET A 1 14.81 -12.90 3.25
N LYS A 2 14.04 -13.19 4.31
CA LYS A 2 12.81 -12.45 4.60
C LYS A 2 13.18 -11.00 4.95
N HIS A 3 12.64 -10.04 4.24
CA HIS A 3 12.84 -8.62 4.50
C HIS A 3 11.98 -8.22 5.70
N VAL A 4 12.58 -7.95 6.83
CA VAL A 4 11.87 -7.52 8.03
C VAL A 4 12.13 -6.03 8.25
N ASN A 5 11.08 -5.22 8.14
CA ASN A 5 11.14 -3.79 8.43
C ASN A 5 10.74 -3.52 9.88
N VAL A 6 11.44 -2.59 10.53
CA VAL A 6 11.02 -2.02 11.81
C VAL A 6 10.03 -0.91 11.54
N GLY A 7 8.73 -1.21 11.65
CA GLY A 7 7.66 -0.27 11.34
C GLY A 7 7.36 0.68 12.50
N LEU A 8 7.38 1.97 12.22
CA LEU A 8 6.94 3.04 13.12
C LEU A 8 5.79 3.78 12.46
N PHE A 9 4.64 3.83 13.12
CA PHE A 9 3.48 4.54 12.61
C PHE A 9 3.49 5.99 13.09
N VAL A 10 3.71 6.92 12.16
CA VAL A 10 3.65 8.35 12.42
C VAL A 10 2.20 8.81 12.28
N PRO A 11 1.56 9.29 13.37
CA PRO A 11 0.17 9.69 13.31
C PRO A 11 -0.02 10.95 12.46
N HIS A 12 -1.26 11.19 12.11
CA HIS A 12 -1.82 12.09 11.10
C HIS A 12 -1.50 13.61 11.20
N ASN A 13 -0.55 14.04 12.01
CA ASN A 13 -0.30 15.47 12.28
C ASN A 13 0.23 16.27 11.06
N GLY A 14 0.55 15.61 9.95
CA GLY A 14 1.11 16.25 8.75
C GLY A 14 0.22 16.25 7.51
N CYS A 15 -1.01 15.66 7.57
CA CYS A 15 -1.90 15.71 6.40
C CYS A 15 -2.73 16.99 6.38
N PRO A 16 -2.53 17.88 5.38
CA PRO A 16 -3.31 19.11 5.26
C PRO A 16 -4.76 18.87 4.80
N HIS A 17 -5.06 17.67 4.28
CA HIS A 17 -6.37 17.28 3.75
C HIS A 17 -6.92 16.07 4.48
N GLN A 18 -8.21 16.05 4.70
CA GLN A 18 -8.95 14.93 5.23
C GLN A 18 -9.59 14.15 4.07
N CYS A 19 -8.92 13.09 3.63
CA CYS A 19 -9.44 12.25 2.54
C CYS A 19 -10.74 11.55 2.98
N THR A 20 -11.69 11.38 2.07
CA THR A 20 -13.02 10.84 2.36
C THR A 20 -13.00 9.48 3.04
N PHE A 21 -12.02 8.64 2.74
CA PHE A 21 -11.88 7.25 3.20
C PHE A 21 -10.95 7.09 4.42
N CYS A 22 -10.28 8.17 4.86
CA CYS A 22 -9.14 8.02 5.76
C CYS A 22 -9.52 8.19 7.24
N ASN A 23 -9.29 7.13 8.02
CA ASN A 23 -9.28 7.16 9.47
C ASN A 23 -7.95 6.58 9.96
N GLN A 24 -6.93 7.44 10.06
CA GLN A 24 -5.58 7.03 10.45
C GLN A 24 -5.51 6.45 11.87
N ARG A 25 -6.39 6.87 12.78
CA ARG A 25 -6.45 6.32 14.13
C ARG A 25 -6.87 4.86 14.10
N ALA A 26 -7.90 4.53 13.31
CA ALA A 26 -8.34 3.16 13.10
C ALA A 26 -7.27 2.31 12.39
N ILE A 27 -6.65 2.86 11.33
CA ILE A 27 -5.68 2.12 10.51
C ILE A 27 -4.39 1.83 11.27
N SER A 28 -3.87 2.79 12.04
CA SER A 28 -2.59 2.65 12.74
C SER A 28 -2.72 2.13 14.17
N GLY A 29 -3.89 2.27 14.79
CA GLY A 29 -4.07 2.06 16.23
C GLY A 29 -3.29 3.04 17.11
N GLN A 30 -2.67 4.07 16.53
CA GLN A 30 -1.79 5.03 17.20
C GLN A 30 -2.43 6.41 17.28
N SER A 31 -2.43 6.98 18.47
CA SER A 31 -2.88 8.36 18.71
C SER A 31 -1.76 9.27 19.18
N LYS A 32 -0.64 8.68 19.65
CA LYS A 32 0.49 9.41 20.23
C LYS A 32 1.53 9.72 19.15
N GLN A 33 2.05 10.93 19.16
CA GLN A 33 3.15 11.33 18.29
C GLN A 33 4.40 10.50 18.59
N VAL A 34 5.00 9.93 17.55
CA VAL A 34 6.26 9.19 17.64
C VAL A 34 7.39 10.16 17.96
N THR A 35 8.25 9.76 18.87
CA THR A 35 9.42 10.52 19.30
C THR A 35 10.72 9.80 18.91
N PRO A 36 11.88 10.50 18.91
CA PRO A 36 13.18 9.84 18.72
C PRO A 36 13.43 8.67 19.69
N SER A 37 12.91 8.75 20.93
CA SER A 37 13.02 7.66 21.91
C SER A 37 12.23 6.41 21.48
N ASP A 38 11.05 6.59 20.87
CA ASP A 38 10.24 5.47 20.38
C ASP A 38 10.95 4.75 19.21
N VAL A 39 11.72 5.49 18.38
CA VAL A 39 12.57 4.89 17.34
C VAL A 39 13.65 4.02 17.96
N ASP A 40 14.35 4.53 18.98
CA ASP A 40 15.41 3.79 19.66
C ASP A 40 14.87 2.53 20.36
N GLU A 41 13.68 2.60 20.96
CA GLU A 41 13.03 1.46 21.59
C GLU A 41 12.61 0.39 20.57
N ALA A 42 11.93 0.79 19.50
CA ALA A 42 11.49 -0.12 18.46
C ALA A 42 12.67 -0.85 17.79
N VAL A 43 13.75 -0.13 17.53
CA VAL A 43 14.98 -0.72 16.98
C VAL A 43 15.63 -1.69 17.96
N LYS A 44 15.74 -1.35 19.25
CA LYS A 44 16.29 -2.25 20.28
C LYS A 44 15.47 -3.56 20.38
N ILE A 45 14.16 -3.47 20.35
CA ILE A 45 13.27 -4.64 20.34
C ILE A 45 13.53 -5.50 19.09
N ALA A 46 13.59 -4.87 17.92
CA ALA A 46 13.82 -5.57 16.65
C ALA A 46 15.21 -6.26 16.62
N MET A 47 16.25 -5.64 17.16
CA MET A 47 17.60 -6.20 17.18
C MET A 47 17.72 -7.50 18.00
N ASN A 48 16.76 -7.79 18.89
CA ASN A 48 16.68 -9.07 19.58
C ASN A 48 16.28 -10.22 18.64
N ASN A 49 15.75 -9.92 17.44
CA ASN A 49 15.46 -10.90 16.41
C ASN A 49 16.58 -10.90 15.35
N PRO A 50 17.33 -12.00 15.16
CA PRO A 50 18.37 -12.07 14.13
C PRO A 50 17.90 -11.76 12.70
N ASP A 51 16.61 -12.04 12.40
CA ASP A 51 16.04 -11.82 11.08
C ASP A 51 15.81 -10.33 10.76
N SER A 52 15.93 -9.44 11.74
CA SER A 52 15.80 -7.98 11.52
C SER A 52 17.11 -7.33 11.05
N ARG A 53 18.23 -8.02 11.14
CA ARG A 53 19.53 -7.51 10.67
C ARG A 53 19.51 -7.31 9.15
N GLY A 54 19.92 -6.13 8.70
CA GLY A 54 19.89 -5.76 7.28
C GLY A 54 18.49 -5.44 6.73
N GLY A 55 17.48 -5.32 7.59
CA GLY A 55 16.18 -4.74 7.26
C GLY A 55 16.21 -3.23 7.10
N GLU A 56 15.06 -2.60 6.98
CA GLU A 56 14.89 -1.14 6.94
C GLU A 56 14.11 -0.65 8.15
N ILE A 57 14.40 0.59 8.60
CA ILE A 57 13.56 1.30 9.54
C ILE A 57 12.51 2.04 8.71
N ALA A 58 11.22 1.80 8.96
CA ALA A 58 10.14 2.25 8.11
C ALA A 58 9.17 3.17 8.84
N PHE A 59 9.03 4.40 8.37
CA PHE A 59 8.04 5.36 8.84
C PHE A 59 6.78 5.27 7.98
N PHE A 60 5.70 4.74 8.55
CA PHE A 60 4.41 4.54 7.91
C PHE A 60 3.33 5.43 8.54
N GLY A 61 2.13 5.45 7.96
CA GLY A 61 0.95 6.12 8.48
C GLY A 61 0.56 7.34 7.69
N GLY A 62 0.62 8.51 8.31
CA GLY A 62 0.32 9.78 7.65
C GLY A 62 1.36 10.16 6.59
N SER A 63 1.46 11.44 6.29
CA SER A 63 2.42 11.95 5.33
C SER A 63 3.73 12.31 6.04
N PHE A 64 4.73 11.43 6.01
CA PHE A 64 5.95 11.61 6.78
C PHE A 64 6.70 12.91 6.48
N THR A 65 6.76 13.32 5.21
CA THR A 65 7.45 14.55 4.80
C THR A 65 6.64 15.83 5.00
N ALA A 66 5.35 15.70 5.37
CA ALA A 66 4.46 16.84 5.64
C ALA A 66 4.23 17.11 7.14
N ILE A 67 4.88 16.35 8.04
CA ILE A 67 4.88 16.65 9.47
C ILE A 67 5.80 17.84 9.76
N ASP A 68 5.75 18.34 10.99
CA ASP A 68 6.68 19.38 11.44
C ASP A 68 8.14 19.02 11.07
N ARG A 69 8.90 19.97 10.55
CA ARG A 69 10.24 19.77 10.03
C ARG A 69 11.22 19.28 11.10
N ASP A 70 11.16 19.86 12.28
CA ASP A 70 12.07 19.51 13.38
C ASP A 70 11.76 18.10 13.90
N VAL A 71 10.48 17.74 13.95
CA VAL A 71 10.03 16.39 14.30
C VAL A 71 10.52 15.38 13.26
N MET A 72 10.32 15.64 11.97
CA MET A 72 10.79 14.77 10.88
C MET A 72 12.30 14.54 10.97
N VAL A 73 13.07 15.62 11.07
CA VAL A 73 14.54 15.55 11.18
C VAL A 73 14.97 14.84 12.44
N GLY A 74 14.29 15.06 13.58
CA GLY A 74 14.56 14.35 14.83
C GLY A 74 14.39 12.84 14.71
N LEU A 75 13.31 12.38 14.08
CA LEU A 75 13.05 10.97 13.81
C LEU A 75 14.09 10.37 12.86
N LEU A 76 14.41 11.08 11.77
CA LEU A 76 15.42 10.65 10.81
C LEU A 76 16.82 10.52 11.47
N LYS A 77 17.23 11.50 12.28
CA LYS A 77 18.50 11.45 13.03
C LYS A 77 18.57 10.23 13.95
N SER A 78 17.48 9.93 14.65
CA SER A 78 17.42 8.77 15.55
C SER A 78 17.55 7.45 14.76
N ALA A 79 16.90 7.33 13.61
CA ALA A 79 16.97 6.15 12.76
C ALA A 79 18.35 6.02 12.07
N TYR A 80 18.93 7.14 11.62
CA TYR A 80 20.19 7.16 10.87
C TYR A 80 21.36 6.58 11.64
N LYS A 81 21.42 6.74 12.96
CA LYS A 81 22.46 6.12 13.82
C LYS A 81 22.61 4.61 13.56
N TYR A 82 21.50 3.94 13.30
CA TYR A 82 21.46 2.49 13.08
C TYR A 82 21.72 2.09 11.63
N VAL A 83 21.60 3.02 10.71
CA VAL A 83 22.02 2.86 9.31
C VAL A 83 23.53 3.11 9.20
N GLU A 84 24.03 4.19 9.82
CA GLU A 84 25.43 4.57 9.81
C GLU A 84 26.33 3.51 10.45
N ASN A 85 25.87 2.86 11.52
CA ASN A 85 26.63 1.78 12.18
C ASN A 85 26.46 0.40 11.50
N GLY A 86 25.71 0.34 10.37
CA GLY A 86 25.50 -0.89 9.59
C GLY A 86 24.52 -1.90 10.17
N SER A 87 23.77 -1.55 11.24
CA SER A 87 22.74 -2.44 11.80
C SER A 87 21.54 -2.61 10.88
N PHE A 88 21.18 -1.56 10.13
CA PHE A 88 20.11 -1.54 9.13
C PHE A 88 20.67 -1.03 7.79
N LYS A 89 20.04 -1.47 6.68
CA LYS A 89 20.50 -1.10 5.33
C LYS A 89 20.03 0.29 4.87
N GLY A 90 18.98 0.85 5.51
CA GLY A 90 18.41 2.13 5.15
C GLY A 90 17.14 2.47 5.89
N ILE A 91 16.58 3.59 5.51
CA ILE A 91 15.29 4.08 6.02
C ILE A 91 14.30 4.11 4.87
N ARG A 92 13.06 3.73 5.15
CA ARG A 92 11.92 3.82 4.22
C ARG A 92 10.85 4.73 4.81
N CYS A 93 10.18 5.54 4.00
CA CYS A 93 9.04 6.31 4.46
C CYS A 93 7.91 6.34 3.45
N SER A 94 6.67 6.54 3.96
CA SER A 94 5.49 6.75 3.13
C SER A 94 5.03 8.20 3.24
N THR A 95 4.69 8.80 2.10
CA THR A 95 4.26 10.19 2.07
C THR A 95 3.32 10.49 0.91
N ARG A 96 2.89 11.75 0.84
CA ARG A 96 2.05 12.30 -0.23
C ARG A 96 2.93 12.82 -1.39
N PRO A 97 2.44 12.76 -2.64
CA PRO A 97 3.18 13.32 -3.78
C PRO A 97 3.45 14.82 -3.67
N ASP A 98 2.45 15.59 -3.19
CA ASP A 98 2.52 17.05 -3.01
C ASP A 98 3.38 17.51 -1.81
N ALA A 99 4.00 16.58 -1.09
CA ALA A 99 4.93 16.83 0.01
C ALA A 99 6.37 16.38 -0.32
N ILE A 100 6.71 16.36 -1.61
CA ILE A 100 8.05 16.07 -2.13
C ILE A 100 8.53 17.30 -2.91
N ASP A 101 9.67 17.81 -2.49
CA ASP A 101 10.42 18.87 -3.17
C ASP A 101 11.94 18.59 -3.06
N ASP A 102 12.73 19.45 -3.67
CA ASP A 102 14.18 19.32 -3.71
C ASP A 102 14.84 19.38 -2.31
N GLU A 103 14.32 20.25 -1.43
CA GLU A 103 14.80 20.36 -0.04
C GLU A 103 14.52 19.09 0.74
N ILE A 104 13.29 18.55 0.64
CA ILE A 104 12.91 17.28 1.24
C ILE A 104 13.81 16.14 0.75
N CYS A 105 14.02 16.05 -0.56
CA CYS A 105 14.88 15.01 -1.13
C CYS A 105 16.32 15.07 -0.58
N ARG A 106 16.89 16.26 -0.43
CA ARG A 106 18.23 16.44 0.17
C ARG A 106 18.25 16.00 1.63
N ILE A 107 17.23 16.36 2.43
CA ILE A 107 17.13 15.94 3.83
C ILE A 107 17.01 14.42 3.92
N LEU A 108 16.12 13.81 3.17
CA LEU A 108 15.95 12.37 3.15
C LEU A 108 17.26 11.64 2.79
N LYS A 109 17.98 12.17 1.78
CA LYS A 109 19.28 11.62 1.37
C LYS A 109 20.33 11.75 2.45
N LEU A 110 20.42 12.92 3.10
CA LEU A 110 21.37 13.19 4.18
C LEU A 110 21.22 12.21 5.35
N TYR A 111 20.02 11.77 5.65
CA TYR A 111 19.73 10.85 6.75
C TYR A 111 19.52 9.40 6.31
N GLY A 112 20.09 8.99 5.17
CA GLY A 112 20.16 7.58 4.78
C GLY A 112 18.80 6.94 4.40
N VAL A 113 17.82 7.74 3.95
CA VAL A 113 16.62 7.19 3.34
C VAL A 113 16.99 6.53 2.01
N THR A 114 16.53 5.32 1.82
CA THR A 114 16.80 4.50 0.64
C THR A 114 15.57 4.34 -0.24
N ALA A 115 14.36 4.37 0.36
CA ALA A 115 13.11 4.14 -0.33
C ALA A 115 12.01 5.10 0.12
N VAL A 116 11.21 5.59 -0.83
CA VAL A 116 10.04 6.44 -0.57
C VAL A 116 8.82 5.85 -1.27
N GLU A 117 7.74 5.66 -0.50
CA GLU A 117 6.47 5.18 -1.00
C GLU A 117 5.48 6.35 -1.12
N LEU A 118 5.02 6.66 -2.34
CA LEU A 118 4.03 7.72 -2.58
C LEU A 118 2.61 7.16 -2.57
N GLY A 119 1.74 7.80 -1.81
CA GLY A 119 0.32 7.51 -1.80
C GLY A 119 -0.39 8.15 -2.99
N ALA A 120 -0.23 7.62 -4.19
CA ALA A 120 -0.93 8.07 -5.39
C ALA A 120 -2.44 7.88 -5.29
N GLN A 121 -2.87 6.72 -4.84
CA GLN A 121 -4.23 6.21 -4.68
C GLN A 121 -4.96 6.03 -6.03
N SER A 122 -5.00 7.05 -6.89
CA SER A 122 -5.52 7.02 -8.25
C SER A 122 -4.68 7.91 -9.16
N MET A 123 -4.76 7.69 -10.47
CA MET A 123 -4.20 8.54 -11.51
C MET A 123 -5.32 9.19 -12.37
N SER A 124 -6.55 9.22 -11.85
CA SER A 124 -7.70 9.97 -12.35
C SER A 124 -7.88 11.21 -11.47
N ASP A 125 -7.70 12.40 -12.02
CA ASP A 125 -7.80 13.67 -11.26
C ASP A 125 -9.21 13.88 -10.72
N GLU A 126 -10.25 13.41 -11.43
CA GLU A 126 -11.63 13.47 -10.95
C GLU A 126 -11.83 12.58 -9.72
N VAL A 127 -11.32 11.34 -9.74
CA VAL A 127 -11.38 10.43 -8.57
C VAL A 127 -10.60 11.02 -7.40
N LEU A 128 -9.42 11.60 -7.64
CA LEU A 128 -8.61 12.27 -6.61
C LEU A 128 -9.38 13.43 -5.98
N ARG A 129 -10.04 14.27 -6.80
CA ARG A 129 -10.83 15.41 -6.38
C ARG A 129 -12.04 14.97 -5.53
N LEU A 130 -12.80 13.98 -6.00
CA LEU A 130 -13.97 13.43 -5.29
C LEU A 130 -13.57 12.86 -3.91
N ASN A 131 -12.37 12.30 -3.80
CA ASN A 131 -11.86 11.73 -2.56
C ASN A 131 -11.01 12.72 -1.73
N ARG A 132 -11.01 14.00 -2.07
CA ARG A 132 -10.32 15.09 -1.34
C ARG A 132 -8.83 14.80 -1.13
N ARG A 133 -8.18 14.23 -2.15
CA ARG A 133 -6.76 13.89 -2.03
C ARG A 133 -5.85 15.12 -1.98
N GLY A 134 -6.28 16.24 -2.58
CA GLY A 134 -5.54 17.50 -2.57
C GLY A 134 -4.29 17.55 -3.47
N HIS A 135 -3.99 16.47 -4.19
CA HIS A 135 -2.95 16.39 -5.22
C HIS A 135 -3.56 15.87 -6.53
N THR A 136 -2.83 16.05 -7.61
CA THR A 136 -3.18 15.61 -8.97
C THR A 136 -2.33 14.42 -9.42
N SER A 137 -2.71 13.79 -10.52
CA SER A 137 -1.89 12.77 -11.18
C SER A 137 -0.53 13.33 -11.63
N GLN A 138 -0.47 14.61 -12.01
CA GLN A 138 0.78 15.26 -12.37
C GLN A 138 1.73 15.42 -11.17
N ASP A 139 1.22 15.66 -9.96
CA ASP A 139 2.04 15.72 -8.75
C ASP A 139 2.68 14.35 -8.46
N VAL A 140 1.94 13.23 -8.72
CA VAL A 140 2.49 11.88 -8.62
C VAL A 140 3.65 11.69 -9.61
N ILE A 141 3.49 12.13 -10.86
CA ILE A 141 4.52 12.03 -11.89
C ILE A 141 5.75 12.83 -11.47
N ASN A 142 5.58 14.11 -11.13
CA ASN A 142 6.67 15.02 -10.77
C ASN A 142 7.45 14.49 -9.54
N ALA A 143 6.75 14.08 -8.49
CA ALA A 143 7.37 13.50 -7.30
C ALA A 143 8.12 12.19 -7.60
N SER A 144 7.56 11.33 -8.46
CA SER A 144 8.19 10.07 -8.88
C SER A 144 9.49 10.30 -9.63
N GLU A 145 9.51 11.25 -10.56
CA GLU A 145 10.70 11.63 -11.33
C GLU A 145 11.77 12.24 -10.42
N MET A 146 11.37 13.14 -9.52
CA MET A 146 12.27 13.75 -8.55
C MET A 146 12.92 12.70 -7.64
N LEU A 147 12.14 11.81 -7.03
CA LEU A 147 12.66 10.76 -6.16
C LEU A 147 13.65 9.85 -6.89
N LYS A 148 13.35 9.47 -8.13
CA LYS A 148 14.27 8.67 -8.96
C LYS A 148 15.54 9.43 -9.31
N SER A 149 15.48 10.72 -9.60
CA SER A 149 16.67 11.54 -9.89
C SER A 149 17.62 11.63 -8.71
N TYR A 150 17.10 11.56 -7.48
CA TYR A 150 17.89 11.47 -6.25
C TYR A 150 18.37 10.05 -5.92
N GLY A 151 17.98 9.05 -6.72
CA GLY A 151 18.36 7.65 -6.55
C GLY A 151 17.65 6.96 -5.36
N PHE A 152 16.43 7.35 -5.04
CA PHE A 152 15.58 6.62 -4.13
C PHE A 152 14.88 5.45 -4.83
N GLU A 153 14.70 4.34 -4.11
CA GLU A 153 13.77 3.30 -4.52
C GLU A 153 12.34 3.85 -4.43
N LEU A 154 11.66 3.94 -5.58
CA LEU A 154 10.30 4.44 -5.67
C LEU A 154 9.31 3.31 -5.38
N GLY A 155 8.43 3.49 -4.38
CA GLY A 155 7.21 2.71 -4.19
C GLY A 155 5.98 3.54 -4.53
N LEU A 156 4.94 2.92 -5.11
CA LEU A 156 3.66 3.57 -5.35
C LEU A 156 2.53 2.79 -4.69
N GLN A 157 1.57 3.52 -4.12
CA GLN A 157 0.37 2.93 -3.52
C GLN A 157 -0.84 3.36 -4.33
N MET A 158 -1.68 2.40 -4.72
CA MET A 158 -2.97 2.65 -5.35
C MET A 158 -4.12 2.05 -4.56
N MET A 159 -5.32 2.57 -4.79
CA MET A 159 -6.56 2.05 -4.23
C MET A 159 -7.53 1.67 -5.34
N THR A 160 -8.36 0.64 -5.09
CA THR A 160 -9.53 0.30 -5.91
C THR A 160 -10.81 0.65 -5.18
N GLY A 161 -11.91 0.80 -5.90
CA GLY A 161 -13.22 1.07 -5.32
C GLY A 161 -13.33 2.41 -4.60
N LEU A 162 -12.55 3.42 -4.95
CA LEU A 162 -12.68 4.77 -4.42
C LEU A 162 -14.03 5.39 -4.82
N TYR A 163 -14.54 6.31 -4.01
CA TYR A 163 -15.76 7.03 -4.35
C TYR A 163 -15.68 7.68 -5.74
N GLY A 164 -16.62 7.35 -6.61
CA GLY A 164 -16.66 7.83 -7.98
C GLY A 164 -15.71 7.15 -8.96
N SER A 165 -14.95 6.11 -8.53
CA SER A 165 -14.10 5.35 -9.44
C SER A 165 -14.80 4.13 -10.02
N THR A 166 -14.35 3.73 -11.21
CA THR A 166 -14.73 2.48 -11.89
C THR A 166 -13.56 1.49 -11.90
N ASP A 167 -13.80 0.26 -12.35
CA ASP A 167 -12.75 -0.72 -12.58
C ASP A 167 -11.77 -0.23 -13.65
N GLU A 168 -12.27 0.46 -14.69
CA GLU A 168 -11.47 1.06 -15.74
C GLU A 168 -10.52 2.14 -15.20
N ASP A 169 -10.98 2.98 -14.26
CA ASP A 169 -10.11 3.97 -13.59
C ASP A 169 -8.97 3.29 -12.83
N SER A 170 -9.24 2.15 -12.21
CA SER A 170 -8.23 1.35 -11.49
C SER A 170 -7.23 0.73 -12.46
N ILE A 171 -7.68 0.21 -13.61
CA ILE A 171 -6.84 -0.34 -14.67
C ILE A 171 -5.97 0.75 -15.30
N GLU A 172 -6.55 1.91 -15.62
CA GLU A 172 -5.80 3.05 -16.16
C GLU A 172 -4.79 3.61 -15.15
N THR A 173 -5.15 3.62 -13.87
CA THR A 173 -4.22 3.96 -12.79
C THR A 173 -3.03 3.00 -12.78
N ALA A 174 -3.26 1.70 -12.88
CA ALA A 174 -2.19 0.71 -12.93
C ALA A 174 -1.28 0.90 -14.16
N LYS A 175 -1.83 1.16 -15.35
CA LYS A 175 -1.05 1.46 -16.57
C LYS A 175 -0.14 2.69 -16.39
N LYS A 176 -0.68 3.77 -15.82
CA LYS A 176 0.09 5.00 -15.55
C LYS A 176 1.18 4.77 -14.51
N ILE A 177 0.90 3.98 -13.46
CA ILE A 177 1.88 3.57 -12.45
C ILE A 177 2.98 2.73 -13.08
N ILE A 178 2.65 1.76 -13.94
CA ILE A 178 3.61 0.92 -14.66
C ILE A 178 4.54 1.79 -15.52
N ALA A 179 4.02 2.80 -16.19
CA ALA A 179 4.82 3.73 -16.98
C ALA A 179 5.85 4.51 -16.14
N LEU A 180 5.57 4.75 -14.86
CA LEU A 180 6.50 5.36 -13.90
C LEU A 180 7.59 4.42 -13.41
N LYS A 181 7.50 3.11 -13.71
CA LYS A 181 8.50 2.08 -13.36
C LYS A 181 8.93 2.13 -11.88
N PRO A 182 7.99 2.01 -10.91
CA PRO A 182 8.35 1.91 -9.51
C PRO A 182 9.00 0.54 -9.23
N ALA A 183 9.84 0.46 -8.20
CA ALA A 183 10.39 -0.81 -7.73
C ALA A 183 9.31 -1.67 -7.04
N THR A 184 8.39 -1.01 -6.34
CA THR A 184 7.34 -1.71 -5.59
C THR A 184 5.98 -1.01 -5.70
N VAL A 185 4.91 -1.82 -5.60
CA VAL A 185 3.53 -1.32 -5.56
C VAL A 185 2.78 -1.94 -4.39
N ARG A 186 1.83 -1.17 -3.84
CA ARG A 186 0.79 -1.65 -2.92
C ARG A 186 -0.57 -1.38 -3.54
N ILE A 187 -1.47 -2.36 -3.42
CA ILE A 187 -2.86 -2.26 -3.89
C ILE A 187 -3.78 -2.38 -2.68
N TYR A 188 -4.57 -1.36 -2.41
CA TYR A 188 -5.51 -1.34 -1.31
C TYR A 188 -6.95 -1.21 -1.82
N PRO A 189 -7.77 -2.26 -1.70
CA PRO A 189 -9.21 -2.10 -1.91
C PRO A 189 -9.77 -1.17 -0.84
N THR A 190 -10.71 -0.32 -1.25
CA THR A 190 -11.34 0.64 -0.36
C THR A 190 -12.24 -0.08 0.64
N VAL A 191 -12.09 0.28 1.91
CA VAL A 191 -12.99 -0.13 2.99
C VAL A 191 -13.65 1.10 3.61
N VAL A 192 -14.87 0.94 4.06
CA VAL A 192 -15.62 1.97 4.77
C VAL A 192 -15.34 1.82 6.25
N LEU A 193 -14.74 2.83 6.86
CA LEU A 193 -14.45 2.91 8.28
C LEU A 193 -15.33 3.95 8.93
N GLU A 194 -15.74 3.72 10.17
CA GLU A 194 -16.46 4.71 10.99
C GLU A 194 -15.69 6.04 11.08
N ASN A 195 -16.41 7.10 11.33
CA ASN A 195 -15.86 8.46 11.48
C ASN A 195 -15.14 8.98 10.22
N THR A 196 -15.58 8.54 9.04
CA THR A 196 -15.10 9.02 7.74
C THR A 196 -16.24 9.62 6.92
N GLU A 197 -15.94 10.54 6.00
CA GLU A 197 -16.95 11.04 5.05
C GLU A 197 -17.49 9.90 4.17
N LEU A 198 -16.64 8.92 3.84
CA LEU A 198 -17.04 7.75 3.07
C LEU A 198 -18.14 6.93 3.80
N ALA A 199 -18.07 6.87 5.15
CA ALA A 199 -19.11 6.24 5.96
C ALA A 199 -20.45 6.96 5.82
N GLU A 200 -20.47 8.29 5.79
CA GLU A 200 -21.69 9.07 5.58
C GLU A 200 -22.25 8.89 4.16
N LEU A 201 -21.39 8.85 3.15
CA LEU A 201 -21.78 8.53 1.77
C LEU A 201 -22.38 7.13 1.67
N TYR A 202 -21.80 6.15 2.34
CA TYR A 202 -22.31 4.78 2.41
C TYR A 202 -23.66 4.72 3.13
N LYS A 203 -23.77 5.29 4.33
CA LYS A 203 -25.02 5.32 5.12
C LYS A 203 -26.17 6.02 4.38
N SER A 204 -25.85 7.05 3.57
CA SER A 204 -26.84 7.78 2.75
C SER A 204 -27.15 7.13 1.40
N GLY A 205 -26.55 5.98 1.08
CA GLY A 205 -26.74 5.26 -0.18
C GLY A 205 -26.09 5.92 -1.40
N LYS A 206 -25.23 6.92 -1.20
CA LYS A 206 -24.49 7.61 -2.28
C LYS A 206 -23.20 6.89 -2.69
N TYR A 207 -22.74 5.97 -1.90
CA TYR A 207 -21.59 5.12 -2.17
C TYR A 207 -21.92 3.67 -1.88
N GLN A 208 -21.59 2.79 -2.82
CA GLN A 208 -21.70 1.34 -2.68
C GLN A 208 -20.29 0.75 -2.71
N PRO A 209 -19.78 0.20 -1.59
CA PRO A 209 -18.46 -0.41 -1.57
C PRO A 209 -18.42 -1.73 -2.33
N GLU A 210 -17.26 -2.08 -2.87
CA GLU A 210 -17.02 -3.37 -3.49
C GLU A 210 -17.18 -4.50 -2.46
N THR A 211 -17.62 -5.66 -2.95
CA THR A 211 -17.56 -6.90 -2.17
C THR A 211 -16.14 -7.44 -2.15
N VAL A 212 -15.83 -8.34 -1.21
CA VAL A 212 -14.53 -9.03 -1.18
C VAL A 212 -14.29 -9.78 -2.50
N ASP A 213 -15.33 -10.37 -3.08
CA ASP A 213 -15.21 -11.17 -4.30
C ASP A 213 -14.96 -10.30 -5.54
N SER A 214 -15.71 -9.20 -5.73
CA SER A 214 -15.52 -8.28 -6.86
C SER A 214 -14.15 -7.57 -6.79
N ALA A 215 -13.76 -7.09 -5.61
CA ALA A 215 -12.46 -6.49 -5.42
C ALA A 215 -11.30 -7.48 -5.64
N ALA A 216 -11.46 -8.75 -5.24
CA ALA A 216 -10.46 -9.79 -5.49
C ALA A 216 -10.32 -10.08 -6.99
N GLU A 217 -11.41 -10.05 -7.77
CA GLU A 217 -11.38 -10.22 -9.22
C GLU A 217 -10.63 -9.07 -9.93
N LEU A 218 -10.92 -7.83 -9.54
CA LEU A 218 -10.21 -6.66 -10.06
C LEU A 218 -8.72 -6.69 -9.66
N CYS A 219 -8.42 -6.92 -8.38
CA CYS A 219 -7.05 -6.97 -7.89
C CYS A 219 -6.25 -8.14 -8.50
N ALA A 220 -6.88 -9.24 -8.87
CA ALA A 220 -6.24 -10.33 -9.61
C ALA A 220 -5.72 -9.86 -10.97
N LYS A 221 -6.52 -9.08 -11.71
CA LYS A 221 -6.10 -8.47 -12.98
C LYS A 221 -4.93 -7.50 -12.78
N LEU A 222 -5.02 -6.63 -11.77
CA LEU A 222 -3.96 -5.67 -11.45
C LEU A 222 -2.65 -6.37 -11.07
N LEU A 223 -2.72 -7.46 -10.28
CA LEU A 223 -1.55 -8.28 -9.92
C LEU A 223 -0.85 -8.85 -11.17
N LEU A 224 -1.62 -9.35 -12.15
CA LEU A 224 -1.06 -9.83 -13.41
C LEU A 224 -0.39 -8.70 -14.19
N MET A 225 -1.03 -7.54 -14.33
CA MET A 225 -0.46 -6.38 -15.03
C MET A 225 0.89 -5.93 -14.44
N PHE A 226 0.99 -5.83 -13.10
CA PHE A 226 2.25 -5.46 -12.45
C PHE A 226 3.31 -6.55 -12.59
N ASN A 227 2.92 -7.82 -12.48
CA ASN A 227 3.83 -8.95 -12.66
C ASN A 227 4.39 -9.04 -14.08
N GLU A 228 3.56 -8.82 -15.10
CA GLU A 228 3.98 -8.75 -16.52
C GLU A 228 4.93 -7.58 -16.80
N ALA A 229 4.81 -6.51 -16.04
CA ALA A 229 5.70 -5.34 -16.09
C ALA A 229 6.96 -5.49 -15.20
N ASP A 230 7.19 -6.65 -14.58
CA ASP A 230 8.30 -6.92 -13.65
C ASP A 230 8.32 -5.96 -12.44
N ILE A 231 7.14 -5.55 -11.96
CA ILE A 231 6.97 -4.70 -10.78
C ILE A 231 6.49 -5.53 -9.60
N THR A 232 7.22 -5.48 -8.49
CA THR A 232 6.89 -6.26 -7.30
C THR A 232 5.71 -5.67 -6.54
N VAL A 233 4.58 -6.41 -6.45
CA VAL A 233 3.46 -6.05 -5.58
C VAL A 233 3.73 -6.58 -4.17
N ILE A 234 4.22 -5.70 -3.29
CA ILE A 234 4.62 -6.05 -1.92
C ILE A 234 3.43 -6.23 -0.97
N ARG A 235 2.26 -5.65 -1.32
CA ARG A 235 1.04 -5.80 -0.54
C ARG A 235 -0.21 -5.68 -1.39
N THR A 236 -1.20 -6.52 -1.09
CA THR A 236 -2.56 -6.43 -1.62
C THR A 236 -3.53 -6.63 -0.44
N GLY A 237 -4.40 -5.64 -0.20
CA GLY A 237 -5.31 -5.62 0.95
C GLY A 237 -4.74 -4.97 2.21
N LEU A 238 -5.63 -4.58 3.12
CA LEU A 238 -5.27 -3.97 4.40
C LEU A 238 -4.64 -4.99 5.36
N HIS A 239 -3.91 -4.48 6.34
CA HIS A 239 -3.42 -5.30 7.45
C HIS A 239 -4.57 -5.82 8.30
N SER A 240 -4.49 -7.09 8.69
CA SER A 240 -5.21 -7.61 9.85
C SER A 240 -4.50 -7.13 11.11
N GLY A 241 -5.23 -6.49 12.00
CA GLY A 241 -4.71 -5.88 13.23
C GLY A 241 -4.81 -4.35 13.23
N GLY A 242 -4.52 -3.74 14.36
CA GLY A 242 -4.84 -2.34 14.60
C GLY A 242 -6.32 -2.13 14.91
N GLY A 243 -6.82 -0.93 14.73
CA GLY A 243 -8.22 -0.58 15.01
C GLY A 243 -9.19 -0.82 13.85
N VAL A 244 -8.70 -1.36 12.70
CA VAL A 244 -9.55 -1.52 11.49
C VAL A 244 -10.76 -2.39 11.77
N GLU A 245 -10.59 -3.52 12.47
CA GLU A 245 -11.68 -4.46 12.75
C GLU A 245 -12.78 -3.85 13.63
N GLY A 246 -12.41 -2.94 14.56
CA GLY A 246 -13.35 -2.24 15.44
C GLY A 246 -14.11 -1.10 14.77
N GLU A 247 -13.60 -0.55 13.67
CA GLU A 247 -14.15 0.60 12.96
C GLU A 247 -14.70 0.22 11.57
N TYR A 248 -14.62 -1.04 11.19
CA TYR A 248 -15.07 -1.54 9.88
C TYR A 248 -16.58 -1.55 9.76
N LEU A 249 -17.09 -0.94 8.68
CA LEU A 249 -18.52 -0.93 8.34
C LEU A 249 -18.82 -1.81 7.13
N ALA A 250 -18.08 -1.65 6.05
CA ALA A 250 -18.33 -2.33 4.77
C ALA A 250 -17.10 -2.31 3.86
N GLY A 251 -17.17 -3.06 2.76
CA GLY A 251 -16.15 -3.08 1.71
C GLY A 251 -15.27 -4.33 1.73
N ALA A 252 -14.22 -4.31 0.93
CA ALA A 252 -13.42 -5.49 0.65
C ALA A 252 -12.32 -5.73 1.69
N TYR A 253 -12.70 -5.98 2.94
CA TYR A 253 -11.75 -6.37 4.00
C TYR A 253 -11.72 -7.89 4.19
N HIS A 254 -10.54 -8.48 4.07
CA HIS A 254 -10.28 -9.88 4.39
C HIS A 254 -8.82 -10.08 4.82
N PRO A 255 -8.53 -10.80 5.93
CA PRO A 255 -7.15 -11.01 6.42
C PRO A 255 -6.21 -11.65 5.40
N ALA A 256 -6.73 -12.56 4.57
CA ALA A 256 -6.00 -13.25 3.51
C ALA A 256 -6.37 -12.70 2.11
N PHE A 257 -6.62 -11.39 1.96
CA PHE A 257 -7.12 -10.82 0.71
C PHE A 257 -6.21 -11.10 -0.49
N LYS A 258 -4.88 -10.98 -0.32
CA LYS A 258 -3.93 -11.32 -1.39
C LYS A 258 -4.06 -12.77 -1.87
N GLU A 259 -4.25 -13.71 -0.95
CA GLU A 259 -4.43 -15.13 -1.29
C GLU A 259 -5.72 -15.36 -2.08
N LEU A 260 -6.81 -14.63 -1.76
CA LEU A 260 -8.04 -14.67 -2.55
C LEU A 260 -7.81 -14.15 -3.97
N CYS A 261 -7.09 -13.05 -4.14
CA CYS A 261 -6.74 -12.52 -5.47
C CYS A 261 -5.89 -13.52 -6.29
N GLU A 262 -4.89 -14.11 -5.64
CA GLU A 262 -4.07 -15.15 -6.28
C GLU A 262 -4.91 -16.39 -6.65
N GLY A 263 -5.87 -16.78 -5.81
CA GLY A 263 -6.83 -17.84 -6.12
C GLY A 263 -7.66 -17.55 -7.36
N LYS A 264 -8.16 -16.31 -7.51
CA LYS A 264 -8.86 -15.87 -8.73
C LYS A 264 -7.99 -16.02 -9.98
N ILE A 265 -6.69 -15.70 -9.91
CA ILE A 265 -5.78 -15.88 -11.04
C ILE A 265 -5.72 -17.36 -11.46
N TYR A 266 -5.58 -18.28 -10.51
CA TYR A 266 -5.52 -19.71 -10.80
C TYR A 266 -6.83 -20.22 -11.42
N ILE A 267 -7.96 -19.85 -10.85
CA ILE A 267 -9.28 -20.25 -11.34
C ILE A 267 -9.53 -19.70 -12.74
N ASN A 268 -9.27 -18.42 -12.97
CA ASN A 268 -9.50 -17.78 -14.26
C ASN A 268 -8.64 -18.42 -15.36
N LYS A 269 -7.36 -18.71 -15.08
CA LYS A 269 -6.49 -19.44 -16.01
C LYS A 269 -7.00 -20.86 -16.32
N ALA A 270 -7.50 -21.56 -15.30
CA ALA A 270 -8.08 -22.89 -15.51
C ALA A 270 -9.34 -22.84 -16.39
N ILE A 271 -10.23 -21.87 -16.12
CA ILE A 271 -11.45 -21.65 -16.91
C ILE A 271 -11.11 -21.27 -18.35
N GLU A 272 -10.14 -20.38 -18.56
CA GLU A 272 -9.65 -19.96 -19.88
C GLU A 272 -9.14 -21.17 -20.66
N TYR A 273 -8.27 -21.98 -20.07
CA TYR A 273 -7.74 -23.21 -20.66
C TYR A 273 -8.85 -24.18 -21.06
N ILE A 274 -9.85 -24.38 -20.18
CA ILE A 274 -11.01 -25.25 -20.46
C ILE A 274 -11.80 -24.74 -21.67
N LYS A 275 -12.04 -23.43 -21.75
CA LYS A 275 -12.77 -22.80 -22.85
C LYS A 275 -11.99 -22.91 -24.19
N GLU A 276 -10.71 -22.55 -24.18
CA GLU A 276 -9.85 -22.57 -25.38
C GLU A 276 -9.73 -23.98 -25.95
N ASN A 277 -9.63 -24.99 -25.09
CA ASN A 277 -9.54 -26.39 -25.52
C ASN A 277 -10.91 -27.08 -25.70
N LYS A 278 -12.03 -26.31 -25.57
CA LYS A 278 -13.41 -26.78 -25.79
C LYS A 278 -13.75 -28.01 -24.96
N ILE A 279 -13.22 -28.09 -23.73
CA ILE A 279 -13.47 -29.20 -22.81
C ILE A 279 -14.86 -29.04 -22.24
N SER A 280 -15.82 -29.82 -22.69
CA SER A 280 -17.24 -29.69 -22.30
C SER A 280 -17.69 -30.77 -21.31
N GLN A 281 -16.98 -31.89 -21.20
CA GLN A 281 -17.33 -33.02 -20.33
C GLN A 281 -16.07 -33.77 -19.86
N GLY A 282 -16.19 -34.43 -18.69
CA GLY A 282 -15.15 -35.29 -18.15
C GLY A 282 -14.58 -34.80 -16.82
N LYS A 283 -13.69 -35.61 -16.26
CA LYS A 283 -12.96 -35.28 -15.02
C LYS A 283 -11.69 -34.54 -15.40
N ILE A 284 -11.53 -33.34 -14.84
CA ILE A 284 -10.32 -32.55 -14.99
C ILE A 284 -9.45 -32.73 -13.74
N ILE A 285 -8.18 -33.00 -13.93
CA ILE A 285 -7.18 -33.07 -12.86
C ILE A 285 -6.19 -31.94 -13.09
N ILE A 286 -6.10 -31.02 -12.10
CA ILE A 286 -5.17 -29.88 -12.15
C ILE A 286 -4.02 -30.18 -11.20
N TYR A 287 -2.80 -30.19 -11.74
CA TYR A 287 -1.58 -30.33 -10.96
C TYR A 287 -1.06 -28.93 -10.59
N VAL A 288 -0.88 -28.68 -9.31
CA VAL A 288 -0.37 -27.40 -8.78
C VAL A 288 0.86 -27.64 -7.94
N ALA A 289 1.74 -26.64 -7.88
CA ALA A 289 2.87 -26.66 -6.97
C ALA A 289 2.39 -26.72 -5.50
N ARG A 290 3.18 -27.33 -4.62
CA ARG A 290 2.79 -27.58 -3.23
C ARG A 290 2.44 -26.31 -2.45
N ASP A 291 3.16 -25.23 -2.72
CA ASP A 291 2.96 -23.89 -2.16
C ASP A 291 1.80 -23.11 -2.79
N ALA A 292 1.23 -23.61 -3.88
CA ALA A 292 0.08 -23.02 -4.58
C ALA A 292 -1.27 -23.72 -4.23
N ILE A 293 -1.26 -24.77 -3.42
CA ILE A 293 -2.49 -25.53 -3.10
C ILE A 293 -3.55 -24.64 -2.43
N SER A 294 -3.16 -23.84 -1.42
CA SER A 294 -4.08 -22.93 -0.73
C SER A 294 -4.66 -21.86 -1.66
N LYS A 295 -3.83 -21.34 -2.57
CA LYS A 295 -4.24 -20.37 -3.58
C LYS A 295 -5.24 -20.97 -4.56
N MET A 296 -4.96 -22.18 -5.08
CA MET A 296 -5.85 -22.87 -6.00
C MET A 296 -7.19 -23.27 -5.36
N THR A 297 -7.19 -23.65 -4.09
CA THR A 297 -8.41 -24.05 -3.37
C THR A 297 -9.19 -22.85 -2.78
N GLY A 298 -8.68 -21.63 -2.93
CA GLY A 298 -9.34 -20.40 -2.46
C GLY A 298 -9.77 -20.48 -1.01
N GLN A 299 -8.98 -21.08 -0.12
CA GLN A 299 -9.32 -21.38 1.28
C GLN A 299 -10.61 -22.19 1.44
N LYS A 300 -10.84 -23.14 0.54
CA LYS A 300 -12.05 -23.99 0.45
C LYS A 300 -13.33 -23.22 0.04
N ARG A 301 -13.21 -22.08 -0.64
CA ARG A 301 -14.33 -21.33 -1.22
C ARG A 301 -14.53 -21.58 -2.72
N CYS A 302 -13.76 -22.52 -3.29
CA CYS A 302 -13.89 -22.96 -4.69
C CYS A 302 -14.63 -24.30 -4.76
#